data_d30f4500afa540917864a8ad30c3a2ff
#
_entry.id   d30f4500afa540917864a8ad30c3a2ff
#
_cell.length_a   1.000
_cell.length_b   1.000
_cell.length_c   1.000
_cell.angle_alpha   90.00
_cell.angle_beta   90.00
_cell.angle_gamma   90.00
#
_symmetry.space_group_name_H-M   'P 1'
#
loop_
_entity.id
_entity.type
_entity.pdbx_description
1 polymer ?
#
loop_
_entity_poly.entity_id
_entity_poly.type
_entity_poly.pdbx_seq_one_letter_code
_entity_poly.pdbx_strand_id
1 'polypeptide(L)'
;MVIDQVYIISIDHRPEYIQELIDRANRIPLPYGTPVKVIEGFVGKRLIEENGQEYTLYKDWKLPEEVHKYGYWNRPTTYGEAGGMISHTLCWEDAYKNGYKNVLIMEDDFLPIVNLDWNIFDETQDYEWEMCLLAHNSLHRVFPLIGSPIRIGMKYFVKPTYFYNTHCYLMRESGIKKLVEQHLPTLKKNVVVSDEFFAAVMATHPRKDMRAMYVSNISAIATKEDYVTQTRFQDAGNSLTEPTEEDLVRERELEAKLSATTESDTVVDSRREKG
;
A
#
# COMPACT_ATOMS: atom_id res chain seq x y z
N MET A 1 0.10 24.49 -0.94
CA MET A 1 0.90 23.42 -1.58
C MET A 1 0.37 23.14 -2.99
N VAL A 2 1.23 22.84 -3.98
CA VAL A 2 0.82 22.42 -5.34
C VAL A 2 0.86 20.89 -5.41
N ILE A 3 -0.14 20.28 -6.02
CA ILE A 3 -0.20 18.85 -6.31
C ILE A 3 -0.04 18.67 -7.81
N ASP A 4 1.00 17.95 -8.24
CA ASP A 4 1.31 17.79 -9.67
C ASP A 4 0.42 16.71 -10.31
N GLN A 5 0.06 15.69 -9.55
CA GLN A 5 -0.77 14.58 -10.03
C GLN A 5 -1.56 13.95 -8.87
N VAL A 6 -2.80 13.60 -9.13
CA VAL A 6 -3.59 12.67 -8.31
C VAL A 6 -3.64 11.32 -9.01
N TYR A 7 -3.27 10.26 -8.30
CA TYR A 7 -3.44 8.88 -8.73
C TYR A 7 -4.59 8.23 -7.98
N ILE A 8 -5.43 7.48 -8.70
CA ILE A 8 -6.42 6.59 -8.10
C ILE A 8 -6.10 5.18 -8.60
N ILE A 9 -5.83 4.26 -7.69
CA ILE A 9 -5.55 2.87 -7.99
C ILE A 9 -6.88 2.14 -8.07
N SER A 10 -7.17 1.50 -9.21
CA SER A 10 -8.34 0.63 -9.36
C SER A 10 -8.05 -0.56 -10.26
N ILE A 11 -8.64 -1.70 -9.96
CA ILE A 11 -8.63 -2.88 -10.82
C ILE A 11 -9.86 -2.91 -11.76
N ASP A 12 -10.86 -2.09 -11.50
CA ASP A 12 -12.04 -1.95 -12.33
C ASP A 12 -11.88 -0.76 -13.29
N HIS A 13 -11.69 -1.06 -14.56
CA HIS A 13 -11.44 -0.07 -15.61
C HIS A 13 -12.63 0.13 -16.54
N ARG A 14 -13.86 -0.21 -16.10
CA ARG A 14 -15.06 0.18 -16.85
C ARG A 14 -15.15 1.70 -16.92
N PRO A 15 -15.44 2.27 -18.12
CA PRO A 15 -15.42 3.73 -18.32
C PRO A 15 -16.32 4.49 -17.34
N GLU A 16 -17.50 3.95 -17.02
CA GLU A 16 -18.44 4.54 -16.08
C GLU A 16 -17.89 4.58 -14.65
N TYR A 17 -17.14 3.56 -14.22
CA TYR A 17 -16.53 3.51 -12.90
C TYR A 17 -15.32 4.45 -12.80
N ILE A 18 -14.49 4.52 -13.86
CA ILE A 18 -13.41 5.48 -13.94
C ILE A 18 -13.95 6.92 -13.80
N GLN A 19 -15.04 7.24 -14.50
CA GLN A 19 -15.65 8.57 -14.41
C GLN A 19 -16.18 8.85 -13.00
N GLU A 20 -16.81 7.86 -12.36
CA GLU A 20 -17.26 7.98 -10.96
C GLU A 20 -16.10 8.27 -10.02
N LEU A 21 -14.96 7.58 -10.17
CA LEU A 21 -13.76 7.81 -9.35
C LEU A 21 -13.20 9.22 -9.55
N ILE A 22 -13.14 9.71 -10.79
CA ILE A 22 -12.71 11.08 -11.11
C ILE A 22 -13.67 12.09 -10.48
N ASP A 23 -14.97 11.89 -10.61
CA ASP A 23 -15.98 12.78 -10.03
C ASP A 23 -15.90 12.77 -8.49
N ARG A 24 -15.59 11.63 -7.88
CA ARG A 24 -15.39 11.49 -6.44
C ARG A 24 -14.12 12.23 -5.99
N ALA A 25 -13.03 12.13 -6.73
CA ALA A 25 -11.80 12.88 -6.45
C ALA A 25 -12.00 14.40 -6.56
N ASN A 26 -12.80 14.85 -7.52
CA ASN A 26 -13.13 16.28 -7.69
C ASN A 26 -13.97 16.87 -6.54
N ARG A 27 -14.49 16.03 -5.62
CA ARG A 27 -15.13 16.52 -4.37
C ARG A 27 -14.09 16.90 -3.32
N ILE A 28 -12.85 16.41 -3.44
CA ILE A 28 -11.73 16.93 -2.65
C ILE A 28 -11.40 18.31 -3.25
N PRO A 29 -11.27 19.37 -2.44
CA PRO A 29 -10.94 20.71 -2.94
C PRO A 29 -9.49 20.75 -3.43
N LEU A 30 -9.17 20.01 -4.49
CA LEU A 30 -7.85 19.96 -5.09
C LEU A 30 -7.40 21.35 -5.56
N PRO A 31 -6.10 21.68 -5.52
CA PRO A 31 -5.59 22.89 -6.16
C PRO A 31 -6.02 22.96 -7.62
N TYR A 32 -6.37 24.16 -8.09
CA TYR A 32 -6.92 24.33 -9.44
C TYR A 32 -6.02 23.74 -10.53
N GLY A 33 -6.64 22.95 -11.41
CA GLY A 33 -5.95 22.34 -12.54
C GLY A 33 -5.14 21.09 -12.20
N THR A 34 -5.24 20.55 -10.97
CA THR A 34 -4.58 19.28 -10.62
C THR A 34 -5.15 18.12 -11.45
N PRO A 35 -4.33 17.44 -12.26
CA PRO A 35 -4.78 16.31 -13.06
C PRO A 35 -5.07 15.09 -12.20
N VAL A 36 -6.12 14.33 -12.57
CA VAL A 36 -6.49 13.06 -11.95
C VAL A 36 -6.25 11.95 -12.95
N LYS A 37 -5.52 10.90 -12.55
CA LYS A 37 -5.22 9.72 -13.37
C LYS A 37 -5.64 8.47 -12.61
N VAL A 38 -6.49 7.65 -13.21
CA VAL A 38 -6.78 6.31 -12.71
C VAL A 38 -5.71 5.37 -13.24
N ILE A 39 -5.02 4.68 -12.32
CA ILE A 39 -4.00 3.67 -12.64
C ILE A 39 -4.66 2.30 -12.61
N GLU A 40 -4.40 1.51 -13.66
CA GLU A 40 -4.79 0.10 -13.67
C GLU A 40 -4.01 -0.66 -12.60
N GLY A 41 -4.72 -1.10 -11.56
CA GLY A 41 -4.15 -1.83 -10.46
C GLY A 41 -3.67 -3.21 -10.90
N PHE A 42 -2.61 -3.69 -10.26
CA PHE A 42 -2.08 -5.02 -10.51
C PHE A 42 -2.99 -6.08 -9.88
N VAL A 43 -3.51 -6.98 -10.70
CA VAL A 43 -4.32 -8.11 -10.22
C VAL A 43 -3.39 -9.17 -9.65
N GLY A 44 -3.42 -9.38 -8.32
CA GLY A 44 -2.48 -10.25 -7.62
C GLY A 44 -2.44 -11.70 -8.13
N LYS A 45 -3.53 -12.23 -8.69
CA LYS A 45 -3.56 -13.56 -9.32
C LYS A 45 -2.53 -13.72 -10.44
N ARG A 46 -2.13 -12.64 -11.10
CA ARG A 46 -1.07 -12.66 -12.13
C ARG A 46 0.28 -13.10 -11.57
N LEU A 47 0.52 -12.94 -10.26
CA LEU A 47 1.73 -13.46 -9.61
C LEU A 47 1.82 -15.00 -9.63
N ILE A 48 0.70 -15.69 -9.78
CA ILE A 48 0.63 -17.15 -9.86
C ILE A 48 0.74 -17.61 -11.33
N GLU A 49 0.10 -16.87 -12.24
CA GLU A 49 -0.11 -17.30 -13.62
C GLU A 49 1.11 -17.08 -14.52
N GLU A 50 1.96 -16.11 -14.18
CA GLU A 50 3.10 -15.72 -15.02
C GLU A 50 4.41 -16.25 -14.42
N ASN A 51 4.96 -17.34 -14.93
CA ASN A 51 6.29 -17.85 -14.57
C ASN A 51 7.39 -16.84 -14.94
N GLY A 52 8.26 -16.49 -13.99
CA GLY A 52 9.40 -15.59 -14.20
C GLY A 52 9.14 -14.12 -13.86
N GLN A 53 8.25 -13.85 -12.94
CA GLN A 53 7.80 -12.51 -12.58
C GLN A 53 8.83 -11.64 -11.88
N GLU A 54 8.68 -10.34 -12.11
CA GLU A 54 9.45 -9.28 -11.49
C GLU A 54 9.25 -9.20 -9.96
N TYR A 55 8.11 -9.71 -9.45
CA TYR A 55 7.72 -9.64 -8.04
C TYR A 55 7.62 -11.01 -7.40
N THR A 56 8.12 -11.13 -6.18
CA THR A 56 8.06 -12.37 -5.36
C THR A 56 7.41 -12.06 -4.02
N LEU A 57 6.44 -12.87 -3.61
CA LEU A 57 5.77 -12.76 -2.32
C LEU A 57 6.73 -13.08 -1.17
N TYR A 58 6.70 -12.26 -0.11
CA TYR A 58 7.36 -12.59 1.15
C TYR A 58 6.50 -13.55 1.95
N LYS A 59 6.77 -14.86 1.79
CA LYS A 59 5.94 -15.94 2.36
C LYS A 59 6.01 -16.04 3.89
N ASP A 60 7.11 -15.59 4.49
CA ASP A 60 7.33 -15.66 5.94
C ASP A 60 6.78 -14.44 6.71
N TRP A 61 5.97 -13.62 6.04
CA TRP A 61 5.35 -12.49 6.67
C TRP A 61 4.32 -12.96 7.72
N LYS A 62 4.45 -12.47 8.92
CA LYS A 62 3.44 -12.53 9.98
C LYS A 62 3.83 -11.58 11.11
N LEU A 63 2.85 -11.02 11.80
CA LEU A 63 3.13 -10.24 13.01
C LEU A 63 3.65 -11.15 14.13
N PRO A 64 4.54 -10.64 15.02
CA PRO A 64 4.94 -11.34 16.24
C PRO A 64 3.72 -11.65 17.13
N GLU A 65 3.75 -12.79 17.81
CA GLU A 65 2.64 -13.21 18.71
C GLU A 65 2.32 -12.17 19.78
N GLU A 66 3.31 -11.42 20.26
CA GLU A 66 3.13 -10.38 21.27
C GLU A 66 2.28 -9.21 20.75
N VAL A 67 2.23 -9.03 19.44
CA VAL A 67 1.51 -7.94 18.78
C VAL A 67 0.11 -8.36 18.35
N HIS A 68 -0.12 -9.65 18.09
CA HIS A 68 -1.43 -10.14 17.64
C HIS A 68 -1.98 -11.20 18.58
N LYS A 69 -3.11 -10.92 19.19
CA LYS A 69 -3.90 -11.90 19.94
C LYS A 69 -4.91 -12.64 19.06
N TYR A 70 -5.03 -12.26 17.81
CA TYR A 70 -6.06 -12.73 16.89
C TYR A 70 -5.42 -13.38 15.67
N GLY A 71 -5.90 -14.56 15.26
CA GLY A 71 -5.35 -15.36 14.17
C GLY A 71 -5.29 -14.68 12.80
N TYR A 72 -6.09 -13.61 12.60
CA TYR A 72 -6.12 -12.84 11.37
C TYR A 72 -4.74 -12.32 10.93
N TRP A 73 -3.94 -11.82 11.88
CA TRP A 73 -2.61 -11.27 11.58
C TRP A 73 -1.49 -12.30 11.51
N ASN A 74 -1.79 -13.58 11.78
CA ASN A 74 -0.82 -14.68 11.75
C ASN A 74 -0.96 -15.52 10.48
N ARG A 75 -1.11 -14.89 9.35
CA ARG A 75 -1.21 -15.51 8.02
C ARG A 75 -0.22 -14.90 7.04
N PRO A 76 0.15 -15.61 5.97
CA PRO A 76 0.97 -15.02 4.90
C PRO A 76 0.22 -13.88 4.19
N THR A 77 0.99 -13.02 3.52
CA THR A 77 0.44 -12.04 2.58
C THR A 77 -0.34 -12.77 1.49
N THR A 78 -1.57 -12.33 1.23
CA THR A 78 -2.37 -12.87 0.13
C THR A 78 -1.96 -12.25 -1.22
N TYR A 79 -2.33 -12.90 -2.30
CA TYR A 79 -2.08 -12.35 -3.65
C TYR A 79 -2.83 -11.05 -3.90
N GLY A 80 -4.04 -10.89 -3.34
CA GLY A 80 -4.79 -9.63 -3.43
C GLY A 80 -4.06 -8.47 -2.74
N GLU A 81 -3.56 -8.69 -1.53
CA GLU A 81 -2.76 -7.70 -0.79
C GLU A 81 -1.44 -7.37 -1.51
N ALA A 82 -0.78 -8.39 -2.09
CA ALA A 82 0.40 -8.19 -2.90
C ALA A 82 0.08 -7.36 -4.16
N GLY A 83 -1.05 -7.64 -4.80
CA GLY A 83 -1.55 -6.84 -5.93
C GLY A 83 -1.76 -5.38 -5.56
N GLY A 84 -2.36 -5.10 -4.40
CA GLY A 84 -2.50 -3.75 -3.85
C GLY A 84 -1.14 -3.07 -3.69
N MET A 85 -0.17 -3.73 -3.04
CA MET A 85 1.18 -3.18 -2.86
C MET A 85 1.88 -2.90 -4.20
N ILE A 86 1.81 -3.83 -5.16
CA ILE A 86 2.40 -3.62 -6.49
C ILE A 86 1.74 -2.44 -7.20
N SER A 87 0.44 -2.26 -7.05
CA SER A 87 -0.28 -1.13 -7.63
C SER A 87 0.23 0.23 -7.14
N HIS A 88 0.59 0.34 -5.86
CA HIS A 88 1.25 1.53 -5.34
C HIS A 88 2.59 1.79 -6.01
N THR A 89 3.37 0.75 -6.33
CA THR A 89 4.66 0.93 -7.01
C THR A 89 4.50 1.52 -8.41
N LEU A 90 3.44 1.18 -9.12
CA LEU A 90 3.14 1.75 -10.45
C LEU A 90 2.94 3.27 -10.37
N CYS A 91 2.27 3.76 -9.31
CA CYS A 91 2.13 5.20 -9.09
C CYS A 91 3.48 5.87 -8.81
N TRP A 92 4.35 5.24 -8.01
CA TRP A 92 5.67 5.81 -7.69
C TRP A 92 6.58 5.83 -8.92
N GLU A 93 6.61 4.77 -9.72
CA GLU A 93 7.41 4.70 -10.95
C GLU A 93 6.94 5.73 -11.98
N ASP A 94 5.62 5.92 -12.16
CA ASP A 94 5.07 6.95 -13.02
C ASP A 94 5.42 8.35 -12.53
N ALA A 95 5.26 8.63 -11.23
CA ALA A 95 5.59 9.91 -10.63
C ALA A 95 7.08 10.22 -10.73
N TYR A 96 7.94 9.24 -10.47
CA TYR A 96 9.40 9.36 -10.59
C TYR A 96 9.82 9.67 -12.02
N LYS A 97 9.29 8.93 -12.99
CA LYS A 97 9.56 9.12 -14.42
C LYS A 97 9.16 10.51 -14.93
N ASN A 98 8.07 11.07 -14.40
CA ASN A 98 7.57 12.39 -14.78
C ASN A 98 8.20 13.53 -13.97
N GLY A 99 8.98 13.23 -12.91
CA GLY A 99 9.64 14.25 -12.07
C GLY A 99 8.66 15.07 -11.24
N TYR A 100 7.52 14.49 -10.85
CA TYR A 100 6.51 15.17 -10.03
C TYR A 100 7.04 15.44 -8.62
N LYS A 101 6.74 16.65 -8.11
CA LYS A 101 7.19 17.13 -6.81
C LYS A 101 6.30 16.68 -5.66
N ASN A 102 4.99 16.71 -5.91
CA ASN A 102 4.00 16.26 -4.93
C ASN A 102 2.89 15.51 -5.65
N VAL A 103 2.61 14.30 -5.18
CA VAL A 103 1.52 13.48 -5.70
C VAL A 103 0.59 13.04 -4.58
N LEU A 104 -0.70 12.98 -4.89
CA LEU A 104 -1.71 12.37 -4.03
C LEU A 104 -2.03 11.00 -4.60
N ILE A 105 -1.96 9.95 -3.76
CA ILE A 105 -2.26 8.58 -4.15
C ILE A 105 -3.43 8.08 -3.31
N MET A 106 -4.44 7.52 -3.97
CA MET A 106 -5.65 7.00 -3.35
C MET A 106 -5.99 5.61 -3.91
N GLU A 107 -6.58 4.75 -3.09
CA GLU A 107 -7.24 3.52 -3.52
C GLU A 107 -8.68 3.82 -3.97
N ASP A 108 -9.30 2.99 -4.80
CA ASP A 108 -10.61 3.28 -5.42
C ASP A 108 -11.80 3.27 -4.43
N ASP A 109 -11.58 2.79 -3.23
CA ASP A 109 -12.57 2.83 -2.14
C ASP A 109 -12.52 4.10 -1.28
N PHE A 110 -11.69 5.10 -1.65
CA PHE A 110 -11.62 6.36 -0.92
C PHE A 110 -12.98 7.10 -0.92
N LEU A 111 -13.32 7.68 0.23
CA LEU A 111 -14.50 8.53 0.40
C LEU A 111 -14.11 9.83 1.12
N PRO A 112 -14.15 11.00 0.47
CA PRO A 112 -13.93 12.28 1.15
C PRO A 112 -15.00 12.53 2.20
N ILE A 113 -14.60 12.85 3.44
CA ILE A 113 -15.51 13.08 4.57
C ILE A 113 -15.50 14.52 5.08
N VAL A 114 -14.40 15.22 4.87
CA VAL A 114 -14.21 16.62 5.29
C VAL A 114 -13.50 17.38 4.17
N ASN A 115 -13.82 18.66 4.03
CA ASN A 115 -13.09 19.54 3.11
C ASN A 115 -11.67 19.75 3.62
N LEU A 116 -10.69 19.27 2.86
CA LEU A 116 -9.28 19.50 3.12
C LEU A 116 -8.89 20.93 2.73
N ASP A 117 -8.56 21.74 3.72
CA ASP A 117 -7.92 23.04 3.47
C ASP A 117 -6.42 22.85 3.30
N TRP A 118 -5.94 22.97 2.06
CA TRP A 118 -4.52 22.80 1.74
C TRP A 118 -3.59 23.78 2.45
N ASN A 119 -4.12 24.88 3.01
CA ASN A 119 -3.31 25.83 3.79
C ASN A 119 -2.81 25.23 5.11
N ILE A 120 -3.41 24.12 5.60
CA ILE A 120 -2.86 23.43 6.78
C ILE A 120 -1.40 23.03 6.57
N PHE A 121 -0.98 22.77 5.32
CA PHE A 121 0.39 22.40 5.00
C PHE A 121 1.40 23.55 5.12
N ASP A 122 0.96 24.80 5.28
CA ASP A 122 1.84 25.93 5.58
C ASP A 122 2.53 25.76 6.94
N GLU A 123 1.91 25.01 7.87
CA GLU A 123 2.49 24.63 9.15
C GLU A 123 3.70 23.70 9.02
N THR A 124 3.85 23.04 7.87
CA THR A 124 4.93 22.05 7.63
C THR A 124 6.11 22.63 6.86
N GLN A 125 6.17 23.94 6.59
CA GLN A 125 7.21 24.54 5.73
C GLN A 125 8.63 24.31 6.25
N ASP A 126 8.81 24.37 7.58
CA ASP A 126 10.09 24.16 8.25
C ASP A 126 10.30 22.72 8.75
N TYR A 127 9.42 21.80 8.38
CA TYR A 127 9.49 20.42 8.79
C TYR A 127 9.75 19.49 7.60
N GLU A 128 10.82 18.72 7.68
CA GLU A 128 11.14 17.75 6.63
C GLU A 128 10.24 16.52 6.75
N TRP A 129 9.42 16.32 5.73
CA TRP A 129 8.61 15.13 5.56
C TRP A 129 8.57 14.70 4.09
N GLU A 130 8.37 13.43 3.85
CA GLU A 130 8.36 12.80 2.54
C GLU A 130 7.03 12.15 2.22
N MET A 131 6.32 11.71 3.25
CA MET A 131 4.98 11.14 3.16
C MET A 131 4.05 11.79 4.18
N CYS A 132 2.81 12.07 3.78
CA CYS A 132 1.75 12.52 4.68
C CYS A 132 0.51 11.65 4.52
N LEU A 133 0.11 10.98 5.59
CA LEU A 133 -1.13 10.22 5.63
C LEU A 133 -2.29 11.19 5.84
N LEU A 134 -3.25 11.21 4.91
CA LEU A 134 -4.49 11.99 5.01
C LEU A 134 -5.63 11.20 5.64
N ALA A 135 -5.45 9.88 5.74
CA ALA A 135 -6.29 8.98 6.46
C ALA A 135 -5.43 7.83 6.98
N HIS A 136 -5.64 7.42 8.21
CA HIS A 136 -4.91 6.31 8.80
C HIS A 136 -5.63 5.77 10.02
N ASN A 137 -5.53 4.48 10.25
CA ASN A 137 -6.03 3.85 11.47
C ASN A 137 -4.85 3.55 12.40
N SER A 138 -4.63 4.41 13.38
CA SER A 138 -3.58 4.19 14.37
C SER A 138 -3.93 3.00 15.27
N LEU A 139 -3.03 2.02 15.31
CA LEU A 139 -3.24 0.76 16.04
C LEU A 139 -2.94 0.83 17.53
N HIS A 140 -2.56 1.98 18.06
CA HIS A 140 -2.20 2.13 19.49
C HIS A 140 -3.32 1.73 20.45
N ARG A 141 -4.58 1.83 20.05
CA ARG A 141 -5.73 1.41 20.87
C ARG A 141 -5.91 -0.10 20.92
N VAL A 142 -5.52 -0.79 19.84
CA VAL A 142 -5.60 -2.24 19.71
C VAL A 142 -4.34 -2.90 20.25
N PHE A 143 -3.19 -2.25 20.03
CA PHE A 143 -1.87 -2.70 20.43
C PHE A 143 -1.20 -1.65 21.35
N PRO A 144 -1.49 -1.62 22.65
CA PRO A 144 -0.99 -0.59 23.57
C PRO A 144 0.54 -0.45 23.60
N LEU A 145 1.27 -1.52 23.28
CA LEU A 145 2.74 -1.51 23.24
C LEU A 145 3.33 -0.66 22.10
N ILE A 146 2.52 -0.30 21.10
CA ILE A 146 2.97 0.47 19.92
C ILE A 146 3.06 1.96 20.21
N GLY A 147 2.35 2.43 21.23
CA GLY A 147 2.30 3.84 21.58
C GLY A 147 1.36 4.68 20.70
N SER A 148 0.95 5.82 21.24
CA SER A 148 0.10 6.79 20.52
C SER A 148 0.91 7.59 19.50
N PRO A 149 0.26 8.16 18.46
CA PRO A 149 0.90 9.13 17.55
C PRO A 149 1.62 10.24 18.33
N ILE A 150 2.82 10.60 17.87
CA ILE A 150 3.69 11.52 18.58
C ILE A 150 3.33 12.96 18.22
N ARG A 151 3.09 13.80 19.23
CA ARG A 151 2.90 15.23 19.04
C ARG A 151 4.21 15.89 18.62
N ILE A 152 4.20 16.64 17.52
CA ILE A 152 5.37 17.33 16.97
C ILE A 152 5.25 18.87 17.05
N GLY A 153 4.38 19.36 17.91
CA GLY A 153 4.15 20.81 18.11
C GLY A 153 3.21 21.45 17.08
N MET A 154 2.79 20.74 16.06
CA MET A 154 1.88 21.21 15.01
C MET A 154 0.41 21.10 15.45
N LYS A 155 -0.43 22.01 14.93
CA LYS A 155 -1.88 22.00 15.19
C LYS A 155 -2.58 20.86 14.47
N TYR A 156 -2.23 20.63 13.19
CA TYR A 156 -2.95 19.71 12.31
C TYR A 156 -2.26 18.37 12.13
N PHE A 157 -0.97 18.24 12.47
CA PHE A 157 -0.19 17.04 12.18
C PHE A 157 0.40 16.39 13.43
N VAL A 158 0.65 15.09 13.28
CA VAL A 158 1.38 14.24 14.23
C VAL A 158 2.42 13.42 13.47
N LYS A 159 3.39 12.86 14.18
CA LYS A 159 4.20 11.79 13.65
C LYS A 159 3.45 10.46 13.85
N PRO A 160 3.19 9.69 12.77
CA PRO A 160 2.49 8.41 12.88
C PRO A 160 3.32 7.41 13.69
N THR A 161 2.64 6.50 14.35
CA THR A 161 3.18 5.25 14.88
C THR A 161 2.72 4.10 13.98
N TYR A 162 2.76 2.86 14.44
CA TYR A 162 2.24 1.75 13.66
C TYR A 162 0.74 1.93 13.36
N PHE A 163 0.38 1.81 12.08
CA PHE A 163 -0.95 2.12 11.58
C PHE A 163 -1.33 1.18 10.43
N TYR A 164 -2.62 1.16 10.10
CA TYR A 164 -3.19 0.55 8.90
C TYR A 164 -3.96 1.57 8.08
N ASN A 165 -4.40 1.14 6.91
CA ASN A 165 -5.19 1.90 5.95
C ASN A 165 -4.38 3.00 5.25
N THR A 166 -3.56 2.58 4.29
CA THR A 166 -2.77 3.47 3.42
C THR A 166 -3.52 3.93 2.17
N HIS A 167 -4.84 3.98 2.25
CA HIS A 167 -5.72 4.25 1.12
C HIS A 167 -5.73 5.71 0.63
N CYS A 168 -5.10 6.64 1.36
CA CYS A 168 -4.96 8.03 0.93
C CYS A 168 -3.74 8.69 1.56
N TYR A 169 -2.76 9.05 0.74
CA TYR A 169 -1.54 9.71 1.20
C TYR A 169 -0.89 10.60 0.14
N LEU A 170 -0.18 11.62 0.63
CA LEU A 170 0.68 12.48 -0.18
C LEU A 170 2.12 11.99 -0.15
N MET A 171 2.80 12.09 -1.30
CA MET A 171 4.23 11.84 -1.41
C MET A 171 4.93 13.05 -2.01
N ARG A 172 6.08 13.41 -1.43
CA ARG A 172 7.03 14.37 -2.01
C ARG A 172 8.03 13.66 -2.92
N GLU A 173 8.62 14.40 -3.86
CA GLU A 173 9.66 13.92 -4.79
C GLU A 173 10.77 13.14 -4.07
N SER A 174 11.28 13.65 -2.94
CA SER A 174 12.33 12.99 -2.17
C SER A 174 11.92 11.60 -1.68
N GLY A 175 10.68 11.46 -1.22
CA GLY A 175 10.10 10.18 -0.81
C GLY A 175 9.92 9.24 -2.00
N ILE A 176 9.35 9.72 -3.11
CA ILE A 176 9.18 8.95 -4.34
C ILE A 176 10.53 8.42 -4.81
N LYS A 177 11.55 9.29 -4.86
CA LYS A 177 12.91 8.90 -5.25
C LYS A 177 13.47 7.78 -4.37
N LYS A 178 13.34 7.88 -3.04
CA LYS A 178 13.78 6.83 -2.11
C LYS A 178 13.02 5.52 -2.35
N LEU A 179 11.69 5.59 -2.52
CA LEU A 179 10.86 4.42 -2.78
C LEU A 179 11.31 3.70 -4.05
N VAL A 180 11.51 4.42 -5.15
CA VAL A 180 11.89 3.81 -6.43
C VAL A 180 13.34 3.35 -6.44
N GLU A 181 14.29 4.17 -6.00
CA GLU A 181 15.72 3.85 -6.13
C GLU A 181 16.23 2.88 -5.05
N GLN A 182 15.70 2.95 -3.82
CA GLN A 182 16.25 2.23 -2.68
C GLN A 182 15.36 1.07 -2.21
N HIS A 183 14.03 1.24 -2.26
CA HIS A 183 13.11 0.25 -1.70
C HIS A 183 12.54 -0.70 -2.74
N LEU A 184 12.21 -0.22 -3.93
CA LEU A 184 11.59 -1.03 -4.97
C LEU A 184 12.39 -2.29 -5.34
N PRO A 185 13.75 -2.26 -5.45
CA PRO A 185 14.52 -3.47 -5.74
C PRO A 185 14.39 -4.56 -4.68
N THR A 186 14.22 -4.18 -3.41
CA THR A 186 13.98 -5.13 -2.29
C THR A 186 12.54 -5.58 -2.29
N LEU A 187 11.60 -4.65 -2.51
CA LEU A 187 10.17 -4.94 -2.55
C LEU A 187 9.81 -5.93 -3.66
N LYS A 188 10.42 -5.82 -4.84
CA LYS A 188 10.23 -6.78 -5.94
C LYS A 188 10.56 -8.22 -5.52
N LYS A 189 11.49 -8.42 -4.62
CA LYS A 189 11.89 -9.74 -4.11
C LYS A 189 11.12 -10.18 -2.87
N ASN A 190 10.42 -9.28 -2.20
CA ASN A 190 9.80 -9.51 -0.90
C ASN A 190 8.51 -8.71 -0.77
N VAL A 191 7.52 -8.95 -1.63
CA VAL A 191 6.25 -8.22 -1.58
C VAL A 191 5.51 -8.58 -0.30
N VAL A 192 5.11 -7.56 0.45
CA VAL A 192 4.26 -7.63 1.65
C VAL A 192 3.06 -6.72 1.51
N VAL A 193 2.16 -6.76 2.47
CA VAL A 193 1.02 -5.83 2.55
C VAL A 193 1.49 -4.38 2.58
N SER A 194 0.79 -3.47 1.92
CA SER A 194 1.15 -2.05 1.82
C SER A 194 1.36 -1.38 3.18
N ASP A 195 0.44 -1.61 4.12
CA ASP A 195 0.50 -1.03 5.46
C ASP A 195 1.79 -1.44 6.21
N GLU A 196 2.18 -2.70 6.07
CA GLU A 196 3.39 -3.24 6.70
C GLU A 196 4.67 -2.70 6.06
N PHE A 197 4.66 -2.61 4.74
CA PHE A 197 5.77 -1.99 4.01
C PHE A 197 5.97 -0.54 4.46
N PHE A 198 4.90 0.26 4.47
CA PHE A 198 5.00 1.66 4.89
C PHE A 198 5.41 1.79 6.35
N ALA A 199 4.86 0.97 7.24
CA ALA A 199 5.29 0.95 8.63
C ALA A 199 6.80 0.61 8.78
N ALA A 200 7.32 -0.30 7.95
CA ALA A 200 8.74 -0.65 7.94
C ALA A 200 9.62 0.51 7.49
N VAL A 201 9.32 1.15 6.35
CA VAL A 201 10.14 2.25 5.81
C VAL A 201 10.06 3.54 6.64
N MET A 202 9.02 3.70 7.46
CA MET A 202 8.86 4.79 8.43
C MET A 202 9.43 4.50 9.82
N ALA A 203 10.07 3.36 10.04
CA ALA A 203 10.58 2.89 11.34
C ALA A 203 9.50 2.63 12.40
N THR A 204 8.24 2.49 12.03
CA THR A 204 7.12 2.27 12.96
C THR A 204 6.70 0.81 13.09
N HIS A 205 7.15 -0.05 12.19
CA HIS A 205 6.85 -1.49 12.23
C HIS A 205 7.39 -2.16 13.50
N PRO A 206 6.61 -3.00 14.21
CA PRO A 206 7.06 -3.64 15.46
C PRO A 206 8.21 -4.62 15.22
N ARG A 207 8.25 -5.35 14.10
CA ARG A 207 9.32 -6.29 13.77
C ARG A 207 10.59 -5.58 13.32
N LYS A 208 11.71 -5.88 13.98
CA LYS A 208 13.03 -5.29 13.66
C LYS A 208 13.57 -5.78 12.31
N ASP A 209 13.33 -7.04 11.96
CA ASP A 209 13.75 -7.62 10.68
C ASP A 209 13.07 -6.96 9.49
N MET A 210 11.78 -6.62 9.59
CA MET A 210 11.06 -5.85 8.58
C MET A 210 11.68 -4.46 8.38
N ARG A 211 11.98 -3.74 9.48
CA ARG A 211 12.65 -2.44 9.39
C ARG A 211 14.07 -2.52 8.85
N ALA A 212 14.77 -3.64 9.06
CA ALA A 212 16.09 -3.88 8.50
C ALA A 212 16.02 -4.23 7.00
N MET A 213 15.02 -5.00 6.60
CA MET A 213 14.81 -5.40 5.20
C MET A 213 14.58 -4.20 4.28
N TYR A 214 13.72 -3.26 4.70
CA TYR A 214 13.29 -2.13 3.87
C TYR A 214 14.01 -0.82 4.16
N VAL A 215 14.99 -0.79 5.04
CA VAL A 215 15.71 0.44 5.42
C VAL A 215 14.77 1.58 5.84
N SER A 216 14.61 1.80 7.13
CA SER A 216 13.68 2.80 7.68
C SER A 216 14.18 4.23 7.48
N ASN A 217 13.89 4.84 6.34
CA ASN A 217 14.42 6.16 5.95
C ASN A 217 13.38 7.13 5.34
N ILE A 218 12.08 6.79 5.41
CA ILE A 218 11.00 7.70 4.98
C ILE A 218 10.52 8.51 6.19
N SER A 219 10.66 9.84 6.10
CA SER A 219 10.11 10.76 7.09
C SER A 219 8.62 10.98 6.83
N ALA A 220 7.77 10.66 7.80
CA ALA A 220 6.34 10.74 7.64
C ALA A 220 5.67 11.61 8.70
N ILE A 221 4.60 12.28 8.27
CA ILE A 221 3.59 12.92 9.12
C ILE A 221 2.21 12.32 8.80
N ALA A 222 1.27 12.53 9.70
CA ALA A 222 -0.12 12.18 9.48
C ALA A 222 -1.01 13.33 9.97
N THR A 223 -2.15 13.51 9.34
CA THR A 223 -3.17 14.45 9.83
C THR A 223 -3.76 13.93 11.14
N LYS A 224 -4.11 14.82 12.07
CA LYS A 224 -4.76 14.45 13.33
C LYS A 224 -6.19 13.94 13.13
N GLU A 225 -6.84 14.44 12.10
CA GLU A 225 -8.17 14.07 11.69
C GLU A 225 -8.10 13.44 10.31
N ASP A 226 -8.91 12.43 10.05
CA ASP A 226 -9.00 11.82 8.74
C ASP A 226 -9.81 12.74 7.82
N TYR A 227 -9.27 13.03 6.64
CA TYR A 227 -9.95 13.78 5.58
C TYR A 227 -10.66 12.88 4.58
N VAL A 228 -10.26 11.62 4.58
CA VAL A 228 -10.76 10.58 3.69
C VAL A 228 -11.02 9.32 4.52
N THR A 229 -12.07 8.57 4.19
CA THR A 229 -12.34 7.24 4.74
C THR A 229 -12.48 6.25 3.61
N GLN A 230 -12.72 4.99 3.94
CA GLN A 230 -12.99 3.93 2.96
C GLN A 230 -14.48 3.60 2.91
N THR A 231 -15.01 3.37 1.72
CA THR A 231 -16.42 2.99 1.53
C THR A 231 -16.77 1.65 2.19
N ARG A 232 -15.78 0.77 2.35
CA ARG A 232 -15.92 -0.57 2.92
C ARG A 232 -16.41 -0.60 4.37
N PHE A 233 -16.12 0.43 5.15
CA PHE A 233 -16.64 0.49 6.52
C PHE A 233 -18.17 0.62 6.55
N GLN A 234 -18.79 0.99 5.42
CA GLN A 234 -20.24 1.06 5.27
C GLN A 234 -20.84 -0.23 4.68
N ASP A 235 -20.06 -0.98 3.88
CA ASP A 235 -20.48 -2.23 3.21
C ASP A 235 -19.56 -3.40 3.62
N ALA A 236 -19.54 -3.76 4.90
CA ALA A 236 -18.75 -4.87 5.41
C ALA A 236 -19.07 -6.17 4.65
N GLY A 237 -18.28 -6.52 3.65
CA GLY A 237 -18.44 -7.77 2.90
C GLY A 237 -17.78 -7.84 1.53
N ASN A 238 -17.37 -6.73 0.91
CA ASN A 238 -16.81 -6.72 -0.45
C ASN A 238 -15.39 -6.17 -0.53
N SER A 239 -14.50 -6.57 0.39
CA SER A 239 -13.08 -6.23 0.27
C SER A 239 -12.39 -7.12 -0.75
N LEU A 240 -11.95 -6.55 -1.87
CA LEU A 240 -11.11 -7.25 -2.85
C LEU A 240 -9.71 -7.57 -2.31
N THR A 241 -9.31 -6.96 -1.21
CA THR A 241 -8.02 -7.19 -0.53
C THR A 241 -8.14 -8.12 0.67
N GLU A 242 -9.33 -8.22 1.29
CA GLU A 242 -9.59 -9.22 2.31
C GLU A 242 -10.18 -10.46 1.63
N PRO A 243 -9.37 -11.53 1.47
CA PRO A 243 -9.85 -12.72 0.81
C PRO A 243 -10.96 -13.34 1.67
N THR A 244 -12.03 -13.74 1.02
CA THR A 244 -13.00 -14.63 1.65
C THR A 244 -12.33 -15.98 1.94
N GLU A 245 -12.91 -16.79 2.84
CA GLU A 245 -12.38 -18.13 3.08
C GLU A 245 -12.38 -18.99 1.80
N GLU A 246 -13.30 -18.75 0.88
CA GLU A 246 -13.36 -19.36 -0.45
C GLU A 246 -12.17 -18.90 -1.34
N ASP A 247 -11.79 -17.64 -1.28
CA ASP A 247 -10.62 -17.14 -2.01
C ASP A 247 -9.32 -17.75 -1.49
N LEU A 248 -9.17 -17.88 -0.18
CA LEU A 248 -8.01 -18.53 0.44
C LEU A 248 -7.91 -20.03 0.10
N VAL A 249 -9.04 -20.72 0.02
CA VAL A 249 -9.10 -22.11 -0.42
C VAL A 249 -8.70 -22.22 -1.89
N ARG A 250 -9.23 -21.35 -2.74
CA ARG A 250 -8.95 -21.30 -4.17
C ARG A 250 -7.49 -20.98 -4.48
N GLU A 251 -6.88 -20.06 -3.73
CA GLU A 251 -5.45 -19.75 -3.83
C GLU A 251 -4.58 -20.96 -3.47
N ARG A 252 -4.89 -21.66 -2.37
CA ARG A 252 -4.18 -22.90 -1.98
C ARG A 252 -4.30 -24.00 -3.02
N GLU A 253 -5.49 -24.19 -3.59
CA GLU A 253 -5.71 -25.17 -4.66
C GLU A 253 -4.92 -24.82 -5.94
N LEU A 254 -4.82 -23.54 -6.28
CA LEU A 254 -4.04 -23.07 -7.42
C LEU A 254 -2.54 -23.28 -7.19
N GLU A 255 -2.04 -22.93 -6.02
CA GLU A 255 -0.64 -23.18 -5.63
C GLU A 255 -0.29 -24.68 -5.65
N ALA A 256 -1.18 -25.53 -5.15
CA ALA A 256 -0.99 -26.97 -5.18
C ALA A 256 -0.92 -27.53 -6.61
N LYS A 257 -1.76 -27.01 -7.53
CA LYS A 257 -1.74 -27.40 -8.94
C LYS A 257 -0.45 -26.99 -9.64
N LEU A 258 0.04 -25.76 -9.40
CA LEU A 258 1.30 -25.26 -9.96
C LEU A 258 2.52 -26.03 -9.45
N SER A 259 2.56 -26.32 -8.15
CA SER A 259 3.61 -27.12 -7.54
C SER A 259 3.66 -28.55 -8.14
N ALA A 260 2.50 -29.17 -8.38
CA ALA A 260 2.41 -30.48 -9.00
C ALA A 260 2.86 -30.46 -10.48
N THR A 261 2.67 -29.36 -11.19
CA THR A 261 3.08 -29.21 -12.61
C THR A 261 4.61 -29.07 -12.71
N THR A 262 5.22 -28.29 -11.81
CA THR A 262 6.68 -28.12 -11.76
C THR A 262 7.43 -29.40 -11.37
N GLU A 263 6.86 -30.23 -10.51
CA GLU A 263 7.45 -31.55 -10.20
C GLU A 263 7.35 -32.53 -11.35
N SER A 264 6.29 -32.46 -12.17
CA SER A 264 6.16 -33.34 -13.34
C SER A 264 7.16 -33.01 -14.45
N ASP A 265 7.46 -31.72 -14.65
CA ASP A 265 8.40 -31.28 -15.69
C ASP A 265 9.86 -31.58 -15.31
N THR A 266 10.23 -31.54 -14.03
CA THR A 266 11.57 -31.94 -13.55
C THR A 266 11.81 -33.43 -13.65
N VAL A 267 10.78 -34.26 -13.55
CA VAL A 267 10.88 -35.73 -13.67
C VAL A 267 11.03 -36.16 -15.15
N VAL A 268 10.49 -35.39 -16.09
CA VAL A 268 10.61 -35.70 -17.54
C VAL A 268 12.02 -35.40 -18.05
N ASP A 269 12.63 -34.33 -17.57
CA ASP A 269 13.97 -33.90 -18.02
C ASP A 269 15.09 -34.86 -17.50
N SER A 270 14.94 -35.38 -16.30
CA SER A 270 15.88 -36.34 -15.73
C SER A 270 15.89 -37.71 -16.45
N ARG A 271 14.90 -38.03 -17.27
CA ARG A 271 14.82 -39.23 -18.09
C ARG A 271 15.42 -39.09 -19.50
N ARG A 272 15.63 -37.85 -19.98
CA ARG A 272 16.26 -37.56 -21.28
C ARG A 272 17.79 -37.57 -21.24
N GLU A 273 18.41 -37.46 -20.07
CA GLU A 273 19.88 -37.51 -19.93
C GLU A 273 20.47 -38.91 -19.72
N LYS A 274 19.63 -39.96 -19.71
CA LYS A 274 20.06 -41.36 -19.54
C LYS A 274 19.72 -42.27 -20.73
N GLY A 275 19.55 -41.72 -21.91
CA GLY A 275 19.33 -42.44 -23.15
C GLY A 275 20.47 -42.30 -24.14
#